data_d5cb96c9d468e26ffa05be51599860aa
#
_entry.id   d5cb96c9d468e26ffa05be51599860aa
#
_cell.length_a   1.000
_cell.length_b   1.000
_cell.length_c   1.000
_cell.angle_alpha   90.00
_cell.angle_beta   90.00
_cell.angle_gamma   90.00
#
_symmetry.space_group_name_H-M   'P 1'
#
loop_
_entity.id
_entity.type
_entity.pdbx_description
1 polymer ?
#
loop_
_entity_poly.entity_id
_entity_poly.type
_entity_poly.pdbx_seq_one_letter_code
_entity_poly.pdbx_strand_id
1 'polypeptide(L)'
;YDLAHELDFDCVHAATATQGVELARSLQPNGILLDIGLPDQSGLTVLEWLKHDPLTRHIPIHVVSATDHADVALHLGAIGYTLKPSARDDLAHAIRKLEARSSQGMRRVLVVEDDPALRQSIHALLASETVGIVEAGSIAEAIEEMQRAPFDCVVMDLALPDGSGYDLLERVSTGSGQASPPVIVYTGRLLSQEEEQRLRRYSKSIIIKGAKSPERLLDEVTLFLHSVESALPPEQQRMLRAARQRDDVFEGRTILLAEDDVRNIFALSRVIEPLGATLEIARNGREALEALARRGDIDLVLMDVMMPEMDGLTAMSEIRKRTEFARLPIIALTAKAMPSDRQKCLEAGADDYISKPIDVDKLVSLCRVWLRQR
;
A
#
# COMPACT_ATOMS: atom_id res chain seq x y z
N TYR A 1 2.56 -13.84 22.29
CA TYR A 1 2.41 -15.29 22.28
C TYR A 1 1.35 -15.68 23.32
N ASP A 2 1.58 -15.37 24.60
CA ASP A 2 0.68 -15.74 25.70
C ASP A 2 -0.75 -15.22 25.50
N LEU A 3 -0.91 -13.98 25.02
CA LEU A 3 -2.21 -13.37 24.78
C LEU A 3 -3.03 -14.14 23.71
N ALA A 4 -2.38 -14.63 22.66
CA ALA A 4 -3.08 -15.36 21.61
C ALA A 4 -3.54 -16.74 22.11
N HIS A 5 -2.72 -17.42 22.90
CA HIS A 5 -3.11 -18.68 23.54
C HIS A 5 -4.25 -18.50 24.56
N GLU A 6 -4.27 -17.39 25.32
CA GLU A 6 -5.39 -17.08 26.21
C GLU A 6 -6.70 -16.80 25.46
N LEU A 7 -6.61 -16.43 24.19
CA LEU A 7 -7.74 -16.20 23.29
C LEU A 7 -8.07 -17.43 22.43
N ASP A 8 -7.52 -18.61 22.76
CA ASP A 8 -7.70 -19.90 22.04
C ASP A 8 -7.18 -19.89 20.59
N PHE A 9 -6.11 -19.13 20.29
CA PHE A 9 -5.45 -19.15 18.98
C PHE A 9 -4.15 -19.93 19.00
N ASP A 10 -3.95 -20.77 17.99
CA ASP A 10 -2.65 -21.36 17.69
C ASP A 10 -1.74 -20.31 17.05
N CYS A 11 -0.55 -20.12 17.63
CA CYS A 11 0.39 -19.13 17.18
C CYS A 11 1.71 -19.73 16.72
N VAL A 12 2.19 -19.27 15.55
CA VAL A 12 3.53 -19.54 15.07
C VAL A 12 4.32 -18.23 15.02
N HIS A 13 5.55 -18.24 15.52
CA HIS A 13 6.41 -17.09 15.58
C HIS A 13 7.48 -17.14 14.50
N ALA A 14 7.65 -16.04 13.77
CA ALA A 14 8.75 -15.78 12.86
C ALA A 14 9.61 -14.63 13.40
N ALA A 15 10.90 -14.85 13.54
CA ALA A 15 11.83 -13.82 14.05
C ALA A 15 12.37 -12.89 12.96
N THR A 16 12.24 -13.29 11.69
CA THR A 16 12.73 -12.57 10.52
C THR A 16 11.66 -12.46 9.45
N ALA A 17 11.78 -11.50 8.56
CA ALA A 17 10.90 -11.32 7.41
C ALA A 17 10.91 -12.55 6.49
N THR A 18 12.11 -13.06 6.17
CA THR A 18 12.27 -14.25 5.33
C THR A 18 11.53 -15.46 5.89
N GLN A 19 11.71 -15.74 7.18
CA GLN A 19 10.99 -16.81 7.87
C GLN A 19 9.48 -16.58 7.87
N GLY A 20 9.04 -15.33 8.09
CA GLY A 20 7.63 -14.95 8.09
C GLY A 20 6.94 -15.20 6.77
N VAL A 21 7.57 -14.85 5.65
CA VAL A 21 7.05 -15.10 4.30
C VAL A 21 6.96 -16.60 4.00
N GLU A 22 7.99 -17.38 4.34
CA GLU A 22 7.99 -18.85 4.15
C GLU A 22 6.88 -19.53 4.95
N LEU A 23 6.71 -19.15 6.22
CA LEU A 23 5.65 -19.68 7.09
C LEU A 23 4.26 -19.28 6.58
N ALA A 24 4.08 -18.03 6.13
CA ALA A 24 2.81 -17.57 5.56
C ALA A 24 2.41 -18.38 4.32
N ARG A 25 3.37 -18.70 3.43
CA ARG A 25 3.15 -19.51 2.23
C ARG A 25 2.84 -20.99 2.55
N SER A 26 3.57 -21.57 3.49
CA SER A 26 3.46 -22.99 3.81
C SER A 26 2.26 -23.33 4.70
N LEU A 27 1.98 -22.48 5.70
CA LEU A 27 0.94 -22.74 6.70
C LEU A 27 -0.41 -22.11 6.36
N GLN A 28 -0.43 -21.07 5.49
CA GLN A 28 -1.65 -20.34 5.14
C GLN A 28 -2.46 -19.91 6.38
N PRO A 29 -1.87 -19.13 7.32
CA PRO A 29 -2.53 -18.80 8.59
C PRO A 29 -3.79 -17.96 8.38
N ASN A 30 -4.72 -18.03 9.33
CA ASN A 30 -5.95 -17.24 9.31
C ASN A 30 -5.72 -15.74 9.49
N GLY A 31 -4.56 -15.31 9.99
CA GLY A 31 -4.18 -13.91 10.11
C GLY A 31 -2.73 -13.73 10.52
N ILE A 32 -2.19 -12.56 10.27
CA ILE A 32 -0.80 -12.23 10.57
C ILE A 32 -0.77 -10.93 11.39
N LEU A 33 -0.05 -10.97 12.54
CA LEU A 33 0.42 -9.78 13.23
C LEU A 33 1.83 -9.47 12.75
N LEU A 34 2.05 -8.33 12.12
CA LEU A 34 3.30 -7.97 11.46
C LEU A 34 3.96 -6.76 12.14
N ASP A 35 5.19 -6.94 12.61
CA ASP A 35 6.03 -5.83 13.06
C ASP A 35 6.74 -5.18 11.84
N ILE A 36 6.80 -3.85 11.80
CA ILE A 36 7.61 -3.15 10.78
C ILE A 36 9.11 -3.27 11.12
N GLY A 37 9.44 -3.32 12.39
CA GLY A 37 10.82 -3.32 12.88
C GLY A 37 11.52 -4.68 12.85
N LEU A 38 11.43 -5.45 11.78
CA LEU A 38 12.11 -6.73 11.66
C LEU A 38 13.64 -6.55 11.46
N PRO A 39 14.47 -7.52 11.91
CA PRO A 39 15.92 -7.37 11.90
C PRO A 39 16.57 -7.44 10.52
N ASP A 40 15.97 -8.14 9.57
CA ASP A 40 16.53 -8.41 8.25
C ASP A 40 15.98 -7.47 7.16
N GLN A 41 14.75 -6.95 7.32
CA GLN A 41 14.16 -5.97 6.40
C GLN A 41 12.91 -5.29 6.98
N SER A 42 12.39 -4.28 6.26
CA SER A 42 11.18 -3.57 6.67
C SER A 42 9.95 -4.47 6.60
N GLY A 43 9.10 -4.43 7.65
CA GLY A 43 7.81 -5.13 7.62
C GLY A 43 6.83 -4.58 6.58
N LEU A 44 7.00 -3.33 6.10
CA LEU A 44 6.21 -2.80 4.99
C LEU A 44 6.52 -3.54 3.68
N THR A 45 7.78 -3.88 3.45
CA THR A 45 8.18 -4.73 2.30
C THR A 45 7.58 -6.14 2.42
N VAL A 46 7.57 -6.71 3.63
CA VAL A 46 6.91 -8.00 3.88
C VAL A 46 5.42 -7.92 3.60
N LEU A 47 4.76 -6.86 4.07
CA LEU A 47 3.33 -6.63 3.80
C LEU A 47 3.07 -6.56 2.29
N GLU A 48 3.86 -5.79 1.56
CA GLU A 48 3.75 -5.66 0.12
C GLU A 48 3.94 -7.02 -0.58
N TRP A 49 4.96 -7.79 -0.24
CA TRP A 49 5.17 -9.12 -0.81
C TRP A 49 4.01 -10.06 -0.54
N LEU A 50 3.54 -10.15 0.71
CA LEU A 50 2.42 -11.00 1.08
C LEU A 50 1.13 -10.61 0.35
N LYS A 51 0.94 -9.31 0.07
CA LYS A 51 -0.23 -8.80 -0.64
C LYS A 51 -0.13 -8.88 -2.17
N HIS A 52 1.07 -9.03 -2.72
CA HIS A 52 1.30 -9.31 -4.15
C HIS A 52 1.28 -10.80 -4.51
N ASP A 53 1.63 -11.67 -3.57
CA ASP A 53 1.64 -13.11 -3.79
C ASP A 53 0.21 -13.69 -3.79
N PRO A 54 -0.24 -14.32 -4.90
CA PRO A 54 -1.57 -14.94 -4.99
C PRO A 54 -1.89 -15.94 -3.88
N LEU A 55 -0.85 -16.59 -3.32
CA LEU A 55 -1.01 -17.57 -2.26
C LEU A 55 -1.27 -16.94 -0.89
N THR A 56 -0.80 -15.73 -0.63
CA THR A 56 -0.86 -15.11 0.70
C THR A 56 -1.66 -13.81 0.77
N ARG A 57 -2.01 -13.20 -0.37
CA ARG A 57 -2.68 -11.89 -0.40
C ARG A 57 -4.04 -11.86 0.32
N HIS A 58 -4.75 -12.99 0.35
CA HIS A 58 -6.03 -13.11 1.04
C HIS A 58 -5.90 -13.13 2.56
N ILE A 59 -4.71 -13.43 3.11
CA ILE A 59 -4.50 -13.49 4.55
C ILE A 59 -4.61 -12.09 5.14
N PRO A 60 -5.52 -11.83 6.10
CA PRO A 60 -5.63 -10.54 6.74
C PRO A 60 -4.37 -10.26 7.59
N ILE A 61 -3.83 -9.03 7.46
CA ILE A 61 -2.60 -8.62 8.15
C ILE A 61 -2.91 -7.39 8.99
N HIS A 62 -2.57 -7.44 10.28
CA HIS A 62 -2.59 -6.30 11.18
C HIS A 62 -1.15 -5.90 11.52
N VAL A 63 -0.81 -4.63 11.32
CA VAL A 63 0.54 -4.13 11.54
C VAL A 63 0.68 -3.59 12.96
N VAL A 64 1.82 -3.87 13.60
CA VAL A 64 2.18 -3.34 14.94
C VAL A 64 3.57 -2.70 14.84
N SER A 65 3.72 -1.42 15.17
CA SER A 65 4.97 -0.69 14.92
C SER A 65 5.29 0.37 15.96
N ALA A 66 6.56 0.68 16.10
CA ALA A 66 7.05 1.81 16.93
C ALA A 66 7.01 3.16 16.20
N THR A 67 6.87 3.17 14.87
CA THR A 67 6.81 4.37 14.02
C THR A 67 5.46 4.46 13.35
N ASP A 68 4.96 5.68 13.09
CA ASP A 68 3.65 5.87 12.47
C ASP A 68 3.75 5.84 10.94
N HIS A 69 3.34 4.70 10.37
CA HIS A 69 3.18 4.46 8.93
C HIS A 69 1.80 3.86 8.65
N ALA A 70 0.79 4.28 9.43
CA ALA A 70 -0.56 3.72 9.35
C ALA A 70 -1.16 3.86 7.95
N ASP A 71 -1.03 5.04 7.35
CA ASP A 71 -1.58 5.30 6.00
C ASP A 71 -0.96 4.37 4.96
N VAL A 72 0.35 4.17 5.01
CA VAL A 72 1.08 3.27 4.11
C VAL A 72 0.60 1.84 4.24
N ALA A 73 0.63 1.32 5.48
CA ALA A 73 0.24 -0.05 5.75
C ALA A 73 -1.21 -0.33 5.33
N LEU A 74 -2.13 0.60 5.60
CA LEU A 74 -3.53 0.48 5.21
C LEU A 74 -3.73 0.54 3.69
N HIS A 75 -2.96 1.35 2.95
CA HIS A 75 -2.98 1.38 1.48
C HIS A 75 -2.44 0.08 0.87
N LEU A 76 -1.44 -0.52 1.49
CA LEU A 76 -0.90 -1.83 1.10
C LEU A 76 -1.84 -3.01 1.41
N GLY A 77 -3.02 -2.76 2.00
CA GLY A 77 -4.02 -3.80 2.28
C GLY A 77 -3.94 -4.39 3.69
N ALA A 78 -3.27 -3.74 4.64
CA ALA A 78 -3.40 -4.10 6.05
C ALA A 78 -4.83 -3.78 6.55
N ILE A 79 -5.39 -4.65 7.40
CA ILE A 79 -6.72 -4.46 7.98
C ILE A 79 -6.71 -3.51 9.19
N GLY A 80 -5.56 -3.23 9.75
CA GLY A 80 -5.39 -2.34 10.88
C GLY A 80 -3.94 -2.09 11.23
N TYR A 81 -3.75 -1.12 12.11
CA TYR A 81 -2.46 -0.65 12.56
C TYR A 81 -2.49 -0.31 14.05
N THR A 82 -1.46 -0.68 14.78
CA THR A 82 -1.31 -0.37 16.21
C THR A 82 0.08 0.19 16.49
N LEU A 83 0.16 1.36 17.14
CA LEU A 83 1.42 1.94 17.59
C LEU A 83 1.90 1.30 18.89
N LYS A 84 3.21 1.05 18.99
CA LYS A 84 3.88 0.66 20.24
C LYS A 84 4.27 1.92 21.05
N PRO A 85 4.19 1.90 22.39
CA PRO A 85 3.72 0.80 23.23
C PRO A 85 2.21 0.65 23.16
N SER A 86 1.72 -0.59 22.95
CA SER A 86 0.30 -0.92 22.84
C SER A 86 -0.19 -1.59 24.13
N ALA A 87 -1.42 -1.27 24.53
CA ALA A 87 -2.07 -1.97 25.63
C ALA A 87 -2.41 -3.41 25.20
N ARG A 88 -2.55 -4.30 26.19
CA ARG A 88 -2.95 -5.70 25.94
C ARG A 88 -4.30 -5.78 25.24
N ASP A 89 -5.22 -4.88 25.58
CA ASP A 89 -6.55 -4.81 24.98
C ASP A 89 -6.51 -4.42 23.49
N ASP A 90 -5.56 -3.56 23.09
CA ASP A 90 -5.36 -3.18 21.68
C ASP A 90 -4.94 -4.38 20.84
N LEU A 91 -4.02 -5.21 21.35
CA LEU A 91 -3.57 -6.43 20.69
C LEU A 91 -4.68 -7.49 20.66
N ALA A 92 -5.45 -7.64 21.75
CA ALA A 92 -6.61 -8.52 21.78
C ALA A 92 -7.66 -8.10 20.74
N HIS A 93 -7.90 -6.80 20.60
CA HIS A 93 -8.79 -6.26 19.56
C HIS A 93 -8.26 -6.55 18.14
N ALA A 94 -6.96 -6.39 17.92
CA ALA A 94 -6.32 -6.71 16.65
C ALA A 94 -6.49 -8.19 16.27
N ILE A 95 -6.29 -9.12 17.21
CA ILE A 95 -6.46 -10.56 17.00
C ILE A 95 -7.91 -10.89 16.65
N ARG A 96 -8.89 -10.37 17.39
CA ARG A 96 -10.32 -10.58 17.10
C ARG A 96 -10.72 -10.00 15.73
N LYS A 97 -10.11 -8.89 15.33
CA LYS A 97 -10.34 -8.29 14.02
C LYS A 97 -9.78 -9.16 12.88
N LEU A 98 -8.63 -9.83 13.10
CA LEU A 98 -8.07 -10.82 12.17
C LEU A 98 -9.02 -12.02 12.03
N GLU A 99 -9.50 -12.56 13.14
CA GLU A 99 -10.47 -13.66 13.14
C GLU A 99 -11.75 -13.32 12.39
N ALA A 100 -12.37 -12.18 12.68
CA ALA A 100 -13.59 -11.72 12.02
C ALA A 100 -13.42 -11.58 10.49
N ARG A 101 -12.21 -11.22 10.03
CA ARG A 101 -11.89 -11.11 8.60
C ARG A 101 -11.51 -12.45 7.96
N SER A 102 -11.07 -13.43 8.73
CA SER A 102 -10.75 -14.78 8.25
C SER A 102 -12.01 -15.65 8.11
N SER A 103 -13.08 -15.37 8.87
CA SER A 103 -14.31 -16.14 8.81
C SER A 103 -14.93 -16.08 7.40
N GLN A 104 -15.20 -17.26 6.82
CA GLN A 104 -15.80 -17.41 5.49
C GLN A 104 -17.28 -17.00 5.53
N GLY A 105 -17.58 -15.72 5.26
CA GLY A 105 -18.92 -15.20 5.03
C GLY A 105 -19.02 -14.55 3.66
N MET A 106 -20.24 -14.40 3.15
CA MET A 106 -20.48 -13.62 1.94
C MET A 106 -20.02 -12.17 2.19
N ARG A 107 -19.08 -11.69 1.40
CA ARG A 107 -18.58 -10.31 1.43
C ARG A 107 -19.57 -9.40 0.75
N ARG A 108 -19.78 -8.21 1.30
CA ARG A 108 -20.73 -7.23 0.75
C ARG A 108 -19.98 -6.02 0.23
N VAL A 109 -20.16 -5.72 -1.05
CA VAL A 109 -19.62 -4.53 -1.71
C VAL A 109 -20.75 -3.60 -2.09
N LEU A 110 -20.64 -2.33 -1.72
CA LEU A 110 -21.55 -1.28 -2.18
C LEU A 110 -20.94 -0.62 -3.42
N VAL A 111 -21.70 -0.57 -4.50
CA VAL A 111 -21.33 0.12 -5.74
C VAL A 111 -22.21 1.35 -5.90
N VAL A 112 -21.60 2.54 -5.87
CA VAL A 112 -22.30 3.84 -5.99
C VAL A 112 -21.90 4.47 -7.32
N GLU A 113 -22.81 4.40 -8.29
CA GLU A 113 -22.59 4.83 -9.68
C GLU A 113 -23.94 5.26 -10.26
N ASP A 114 -24.02 6.44 -10.85
CA ASP A 114 -25.28 6.97 -11.39
C ASP A 114 -25.64 6.37 -12.77
N ASP A 115 -24.63 6.05 -13.59
CA ASP A 115 -24.88 5.36 -14.86
C ASP A 115 -25.28 3.90 -14.64
N PRO A 116 -26.53 3.52 -14.94
CA PRO A 116 -27.03 2.17 -14.71
C PRO A 116 -26.31 1.10 -15.54
N ALA A 117 -25.83 1.43 -16.74
CA ALA A 117 -25.11 0.47 -17.61
C ALA A 117 -23.70 0.19 -17.03
N LEU A 118 -23.01 1.24 -16.59
CA LEU A 118 -21.72 1.11 -15.94
C LEU A 118 -21.85 0.39 -14.58
N ARG A 119 -22.85 0.73 -13.78
CA ARG A 119 -23.15 0.07 -12.50
C ARG A 119 -23.37 -1.43 -12.69
N GLN A 120 -24.15 -1.82 -13.69
CA GLN A 120 -24.36 -3.22 -14.04
C GLN A 120 -23.08 -3.91 -14.51
N SER A 121 -22.20 -3.20 -15.25
CA SER A 121 -20.91 -3.74 -15.68
C SER A 121 -19.97 -3.98 -14.51
N ILE A 122 -19.94 -3.06 -13.51
CA ILE A 122 -19.17 -3.22 -12.28
C ILE A 122 -19.74 -4.40 -11.47
N HIS A 123 -21.07 -4.53 -11.38
CA HIS A 123 -21.72 -5.67 -10.74
C HIS A 123 -21.25 -6.99 -11.35
N ALA A 124 -21.34 -7.13 -12.68
CA ALA A 124 -20.93 -8.34 -13.37
C ALA A 124 -19.43 -8.64 -13.20
N LEU A 125 -18.60 -7.61 -13.10
CA LEU A 125 -17.16 -7.73 -12.89
C LEU A 125 -16.82 -8.26 -11.49
N LEU A 126 -17.53 -7.83 -10.44
CA LEU A 126 -17.17 -8.06 -9.05
C LEU A 126 -17.96 -9.19 -8.37
N ALA A 127 -19.17 -9.49 -8.84
CA ALA A 127 -20.03 -10.51 -8.25
C ALA A 127 -19.42 -11.91 -8.36
N SER A 128 -19.53 -12.70 -7.30
CA SER A 128 -19.11 -14.10 -7.27
C SER A 128 -19.93 -14.86 -6.22
N GLU A 129 -19.70 -16.16 -6.06
CA GLU A 129 -20.37 -16.96 -5.02
C GLU A 129 -20.08 -16.45 -3.61
N THR A 130 -18.97 -15.75 -3.40
CA THR A 130 -18.52 -15.23 -2.10
C THR A 130 -18.67 -13.71 -1.96
N VAL A 131 -19.05 -12.99 -3.04
CA VAL A 131 -19.17 -11.53 -3.07
C VAL A 131 -20.56 -11.13 -3.56
N GLY A 132 -21.36 -10.55 -2.66
CA GLY A 132 -22.64 -9.94 -2.97
C GLY A 132 -22.50 -8.44 -3.22
N ILE A 133 -23.08 -7.96 -4.32
CA ILE A 133 -23.06 -6.56 -4.71
C ILE A 133 -24.40 -5.91 -4.35
N VAL A 134 -24.32 -4.75 -3.69
CA VAL A 134 -25.45 -3.84 -3.49
C VAL A 134 -25.22 -2.59 -4.32
N GLU A 135 -26.22 -2.14 -5.04
CA GLU A 135 -26.14 -1.03 -5.98
C GLU A 135 -26.85 0.21 -5.42
N ALA A 136 -26.25 1.38 -5.65
CA ALA A 136 -26.87 2.68 -5.37
C ALA A 136 -26.57 3.64 -6.53
N GLY A 137 -27.58 4.39 -6.97
CA GLY A 137 -27.45 5.39 -8.04
C GLY A 137 -27.23 6.81 -7.52
N SER A 138 -27.23 7.01 -6.21
CA SER A 138 -27.12 8.31 -5.56
C SER A 138 -26.48 8.22 -4.18
N ILE A 139 -26.08 9.38 -3.62
CA ILE A 139 -25.57 9.48 -2.24
C ILE A 139 -26.66 9.08 -1.24
N ALA A 140 -27.90 9.50 -1.48
CA ALA A 140 -29.02 9.20 -0.60
C ALA A 140 -29.28 7.68 -0.49
N GLU A 141 -29.32 6.98 -1.62
CA GLU A 141 -29.45 5.52 -1.68
C GLU A 141 -28.27 4.82 -0.99
N ALA A 142 -27.05 5.29 -1.25
CA ALA A 142 -25.85 4.73 -0.63
C ALA A 142 -25.90 4.82 0.91
N ILE A 143 -26.30 5.97 1.45
CA ILE A 143 -26.43 6.17 2.89
C ILE A 143 -27.54 5.26 3.48
N GLU A 144 -28.66 5.12 2.79
CA GLU A 144 -29.75 4.24 3.22
C GLU A 144 -29.29 2.78 3.30
N GLU A 145 -28.59 2.29 2.27
CA GLU A 145 -28.04 0.93 2.27
C GLU A 145 -26.97 0.71 3.37
N MET A 146 -26.12 1.70 3.62
CA MET A 146 -25.13 1.63 4.69
C MET A 146 -25.76 1.63 6.10
N GLN A 147 -26.92 2.24 6.26
CA GLN A 147 -27.68 2.18 7.53
C GLN A 147 -28.35 0.82 7.75
N ARG A 148 -28.70 0.11 6.68
CA ARG A 148 -29.35 -1.21 6.74
C ARG A 148 -28.39 -2.32 7.16
N ALA A 149 -27.16 -2.30 6.65
CA ALA A 149 -26.19 -3.31 6.99
C ALA A 149 -24.74 -2.87 6.65
N PRO A 150 -23.72 -3.41 7.34
CA PRO A 150 -22.32 -3.10 7.08
C PRO A 150 -21.85 -3.63 5.72
N PHE A 151 -20.84 -2.95 5.15
CA PHE A 151 -20.16 -3.35 3.93
C PHE A 151 -18.68 -3.64 4.20
N ASP A 152 -18.11 -4.57 3.42
CA ASP A 152 -16.68 -4.91 3.48
C ASP A 152 -15.83 -4.00 2.59
N CYS A 153 -16.45 -3.41 1.53
CA CYS A 153 -15.81 -2.45 0.63
C CYS A 153 -16.87 -1.55 -0.02
N VAL A 154 -16.50 -0.33 -0.36
CA VAL A 154 -17.31 0.60 -1.15
C VAL A 154 -16.55 0.99 -2.41
N VAL A 155 -17.19 0.86 -3.57
CA VAL A 155 -16.72 1.38 -4.86
C VAL A 155 -17.62 2.53 -5.24
N MET A 156 -17.06 3.72 -5.50
CA MET A 156 -17.90 4.89 -5.77
C MET A 156 -17.35 5.81 -6.83
N ASP A 157 -18.23 6.41 -7.63
CA ASP A 157 -17.91 7.60 -8.43
C ASP A 157 -17.95 8.87 -7.58
N LEU A 158 -17.23 9.89 -8.03
CA LEU A 158 -17.25 11.23 -7.45
C LEU A 158 -18.38 12.09 -8.02
N ALA A 159 -18.80 11.83 -9.26
CA ALA A 159 -19.86 12.56 -9.94
C ALA A 159 -21.21 11.84 -9.70
N LEU A 160 -22.00 12.30 -8.76
CA LEU A 160 -23.31 11.75 -8.43
C LEU A 160 -24.40 12.82 -8.61
N PRO A 161 -25.66 12.44 -8.92
CA PRO A 161 -26.70 13.38 -9.30
C PRO A 161 -27.18 14.28 -8.15
N ASP A 162 -27.03 13.81 -6.91
CA ASP A 162 -27.54 14.48 -5.70
C ASP A 162 -26.45 15.13 -4.84
N GLY A 163 -25.20 15.19 -5.34
CA GLY A 163 -24.10 15.84 -4.64
C GLY A 163 -22.72 15.40 -5.08
N SER A 164 -21.73 15.80 -4.30
CA SER A 164 -20.34 15.39 -4.52
C SER A 164 -20.04 14.10 -3.77
N GLY A 165 -19.38 13.14 -4.43
CA GLY A 165 -18.86 11.96 -3.77
C GLY A 165 -17.95 12.25 -2.57
N TYR A 166 -17.37 13.46 -2.47
CA TYR A 166 -16.65 13.92 -1.28
C TYR A 166 -17.53 13.96 -0.03
N ASP A 167 -18.80 14.34 -0.16
CA ASP A 167 -19.74 14.41 0.98
C ASP A 167 -20.05 13.02 1.52
N LEU A 168 -20.13 12.03 0.63
CA LEU A 168 -20.28 10.63 1.02
C LEU A 168 -19.02 10.11 1.71
N LEU A 169 -17.82 10.41 1.16
CA LEU A 169 -16.54 10.01 1.76
C LEU A 169 -16.36 10.54 3.18
N GLU A 170 -16.68 11.82 3.41
CA GLU A 170 -16.61 12.40 4.76
C GLU A 170 -17.57 11.72 5.73
N ARG A 171 -18.78 11.41 5.30
CA ARG A 171 -19.78 10.71 6.13
C ARG A 171 -19.36 9.28 6.45
N VAL A 172 -18.82 8.55 5.47
CA VAL A 172 -18.32 7.18 5.65
C VAL A 172 -17.15 7.16 6.63
N SER A 173 -16.24 8.15 6.55
CA SER A 173 -15.05 8.23 7.41
C SER A 173 -15.32 8.76 8.83
N THR A 174 -16.36 9.59 9.01
CA THR A 174 -16.72 10.18 10.32
C THR A 174 -17.77 9.39 11.08
N GLY A 175 -18.33 8.34 10.49
CA GLY A 175 -19.36 7.50 11.08
C GLY A 175 -18.93 6.86 12.40
N SER A 176 -19.78 6.96 13.40
CA SER A 176 -19.56 6.63 14.81
C SER A 176 -19.24 5.15 15.06
N GLY A 177 -18.04 4.85 15.51
CA GLY A 177 -17.73 3.68 16.35
C GLY A 177 -17.47 2.34 15.68
N GLN A 178 -17.76 2.15 14.41
CA GLN A 178 -17.34 0.96 13.64
C GLN A 178 -16.23 1.35 12.66
N ALA A 179 -15.28 0.44 12.44
CA ALA A 179 -14.23 0.66 11.44
C ALA A 179 -14.88 0.90 10.07
N SER A 180 -14.67 2.08 9.50
CA SER A 180 -15.20 2.43 8.17
C SER A 180 -14.71 1.44 7.11
N PRO A 181 -15.58 1.00 6.18
CA PRO A 181 -15.16 0.11 5.10
C PRO A 181 -14.10 0.80 4.22
N PRO A 182 -13.17 0.07 3.62
CA PRO A 182 -12.26 0.63 2.61
C PRO A 182 -13.07 1.18 1.45
N VAL A 183 -12.73 2.39 0.99
CA VAL A 183 -13.39 3.04 -0.14
C VAL A 183 -12.44 3.10 -1.32
N ILE A 184 -12.91 2.65 -2.48
CA ILE A 184 -12.24 2.76 -3.77
C ILE A 184 -12.99 3.81 -4.60
N VAL A 185 -12.31 4.89 -4.94
CA VAL A 185 -12.86 5.89 -5.87
C VAL A 185 -12.63 5.41 -7.30
N TYR A 186 -13.71 5.27 -8.07
CA TYR A 186 -13.70 4.83 -9.46
C TYR A 186 -14.37 5.89 -10.34
N THR A 187 -13.59 6.83 -10.87
CA THR A 187 -14.12 8.04 -11.51
C THR A 187 -13.60 8.27 -12.92
N GLY A 188 -14.44 8.81 -13.81
CA GLY A 188 -14.06 9.27 -15.15
C GLY A 188 -13.44 10.67 -15.16
N ARG A 189 -13.48 11.39 -14.04
CA ARG A 189 -12.97 12.75 -13.92
C ARG A 189 -11.46 12.75 -13.72
N LEU A 190 -10.76 13.63 -14.46
CA LEU A 190 -9.37 13.95 -14.17
C LEU A 190 -9.30 14.80 -12.90
N LEU A 191 -8.47 14.38 -11.96
CA LEU A 191 -8.29 15.03 -10.67
C LEU A 191 -7.07 15.94 -10.70
N SER A 192 -7.14 17.08 -10.03
CA SER A 192 -5.96 17.89 -9.71
C SER A 192 -5.15 17.23 -8.59
N GLN A 193 -3.89 17.60 -8.43
CA GLN A 193 -3.06 17.09 -7.33
C GLN A 193 -3.65 17.38 -5.94
N GLU A 194 -4.27 18.54 -5.76
CA GLU A 194 -4.93 18.90 -4.50
C GLU A 194 -6.16 18.03 -4.22
N GLU A 195 -6.98 17.77 -5.25
CA GLU A 195 -8.13 16.87 -5.15
C GLU A 195 -7.71 15.44 -4.83
N GLU A 196 -6.67 14.94 -5.50
CA GLU A 196 -6.14 13.61 -5.24
C GLU A 196 -5.60 13.47 -3.81
N GLN A 197 -4.83 14.45 -3.32
CA GLN A 197 -4.34 14.47 -1.94
C GLN A 197 -5.48 14.53 -0.91
N ARG A 198 -6.56 15.27 -1.21
CA ARG A 198 -7.74 15.31 -0.35
C ARG A 198 -8.45 13.95 -0.32
N LEU A 199 -8.62 13.31 -1.48
CA LEU A 199 -9.26 12.00 -1.59
C LEU A 199 -8.49 10.91 -0.87
N ARG A 200 -7.16 10.92 -0.94
CA ARG A 200 -6.29 9.94 -0.27
C ARG A 200 -6.45 9.90 1.26
N ARG A 201 -7.01 10.95 1.87
CA ARG A 201 -7.32 10.95 3.32
C ARG A 201 -8.50 10.04 3.66
N TYR A 202 -9.40 9.82 2.71
CA TYR A 202 -10.67 9.12 2.92
C TYR A 202 -10.80 7.84 2.10
N SER A 203 -10.11 7.75 0.95
CA SER A 203 -10.14 6.58 0.06
C SER A 203 -8.88 5.75 0.16
N LYS A 204 -9.01 4.43 0.00
CA LYS A 204 -7.87 3.51 -0.03
C LYS A 204 -7.23 3.42 -1.41
N SER A 205 -8.01 3.62 -2.47
CA SER A 205 -7.54 3.62 -3.84
C SER A 205 -8.33 4.60 -4.69
N ILE A 206 -7.66 5.19 -5.69
CA ILE A 206 -8.27 6.07 -6.69
C ILE A 206 -7.95 5.49 -8.07
N ILE A 207 -9.00 5.16 -8.82
CA ILE A 207 -8.89 4.58 -10.15
C ILE A 207 -9.59 5.49 -11.15
N ILE A 208 -8.84 6.00 -12.14
CA ILE A 208 -9.44 6.76 -13.24
C ILE A 208 -9.99 5.77 -14.28
N LYS A 209 -11.27 5.97 -14.65
CA LYS A 209 -11.96 5.13 -15.65
C LYS A 209 -11.22 5.17 -16.98
N GLY A 210 -10.92 4.00 -17.55
CA GLY A 210 -10.20 3.84 -18.80
C GLY A 210 -10.14 2.37 -19.24
N ALA A 211 -9.48 2.07 -20.34
CA ALA A 211 -9.46 0.74 -20.92
C ALA A 211 -8.93 -0.38 -20.00
N LYS A 212 -8.05 -0.03 -19.07
CA LYS A 212 -7.43 -0.97 -18.09
C LYS A 212 -8.01 -0.84 -16.67
N SER A 213 -9.00 0.01 -16.46
CA SER A 213 -9.56 0.28 -15.13
C SER A 213 -10.37 -0.89 -14.54
N PRO A 214 -11.03 -1.76 -15.32
CA PRO A 214 -11.74 -2.92 -14.78
C PRO A 214 -10.82 -3.91 -14.07
N GLU A 215 -9.65 -4.23 -14.66
CA GLU A 215 -8.67 -5.14 -14.06
C GLU A 215 -8.12 -4.58 -12.74
N ARG A 216 -7.81 -3.27 -12.70
CA ARG A 216 -7.39 -2.58 -11.47
C ARG A 216 -8.48 -2.59 -10.42
N LEU A 217 -9.73 -2.31 -10.80
CA LEU A 217 -10.86 -2.33 -9.87
C LEU A 217 -11.04 -3.72 -9.25
N LEU A 218 -10.99 -4.77 -10.06
CA LEU A 218 -11.08 -6.14 -9.58
C LEU A 218 -9.92 -6.47 -8.62
N ASP A 219 -8.70 -6.07 -8.95
CA ASP A 219 -7.51 -6.34 -8.11
C ASP A 219 -7.61 -5.63 -6.75
N GLU A 220 -7.97 -4.35 -6.72
CA GLU A 220 -8.14 -3.59 -5.48
C GLU A 220 -9.30 -4.12 -4.62
N VAL A 221 -10.45 -4.41 -5.22
CA VAL A 221 -11.58 -4.98 -4.48
C VAL A 221 -11.22 -6.33 -3.86
N THR A 222 -10.60 -7.23 -4.62
CA THR A 222 -10.19 -8.55 -4.10
C THR A 222 -9.13 -8.44 -3.00
N LEU A 223 -8.23 -7.44 -3.08
CA LEU A 223 -7.26 -7.16 -2.04
C LEU A 223 -7.94 -6.76 -0.72
N PHE A 224 -8.87 -5.81 -0.75
CA PHE A 224 -9.55 -5.31 0.45
C PHE A 224 -10.58 -6.28 1.01
N LEU A 225 -11.16 -7.14 0.17
CA LEU A 225 -12.06 -8.21 0.62
C LEU A 225 -11.31 -9.40 1.19
N HIS A 226 -9.99 -9.47 1.03
CA HIS A 226 -9.18 -10.65 1.39
C HIS A 226 -9.70 -11.93 0.73
N SER A 227 -10.10 -11.82 -0.56
CA SER A 227 -10.67 -12.93 -1.30
C SER A 227 -9.58 -13.91 -1.75
N VAL A 228 -9.86 -15.21 -1.62
CA VAL A 228 -8.98 -16.28 -2.10
C VAL A 228 -9.06 -16.35 -3.63
N GLU A 229 -7.97 -16.04 -4.32
CA GLU A 229 -7.95 -15.95 -5.79
C GLU A 229 -8.36 -17.25 -6.49
N SER A 230 -7.96 -18.40 -5.94
CA SER A 230 -8.32 -19.70 -6.50
C SER A 230 -9.82 -20.01 -6.42
N ALA A 231 -10.57 -19.31 -5.57
CA ALA A 231 -12.03 -19.45 -5.45
C ALA A 231 -12.79 -18.52 -6.41
N LEU A 232 -12.10 -17.62 -7.12
CA LEU A 232 -12.73 -16.71 -8.09
C LEU A 232 -13.00 -17.43 -9.42
N PRO A 233 -13.97 -16.95 -10.23
CA PRO A 233 -14.18 -17.42 -11.59
C PRO A 233 -12.92 -17.37 -12.46
N PRO A 234 -12.70 -18.32 -13.39
CA PRO A 234 -11.47 -18.39 -14.20
C PRO A 234 -11.18 -17.12 -15.01
N GLU A 235 -12.21 -16.38 -15.40
CA GLU A 235 -12.08 -15.11 -16.12
C GLU A 235 -11.51 -14.02 -15.22
N GLN A 236 -12.04 -13.88 -14.01
CA GLN A 236 -11.51 -12.95 -13.01
C GLN A 236 -10.06 -13.29 -12.62
N GLN A 237 -9.72 -14.58 -12.47
CA GLN A 237 -8.34 -14.98 -12.22
C GLN A 237 -7.40 -14.56 -13.36
N ARG A 238 -7.82 -14.70 -14.63
CA ARG A 238 -7.02 -14.25 -15.77
C ARG A 238 -6.83 -12.74 -15.79
N MET A 239 -7.87 -11.98 -15.46
CA MET A 239 -7.81 -10.52 -15.36
C MET A 239 -6.84 -10.07 -14.25
N LEU A 240 -6.88 -10.70 -13.10
CA LEU A 240 -5.97 -10.41 -11.98
C LEU A 240 -4.50 -10.68 -12.33
N ARG A 241 -4.22 -11.80 -13.01
CA ARG A 241 -2.86 -12.10 -13.48
C ARG A 241 -2.37 -11.07 -14.49
N ALA A 242 -3.24 -10.65 -15.43
CA ALA A 242 -2.89 -9.63 -16.40
C ALA A 242 -2.65 -8.24 -15.76
N ALA A 243 -3.42 -7.88 -14.74
CA ALA A 243 -3.23 -6.64 -13.99
C ALA A 243 -1.87 -6.58 -13.28
N ARG A 244 -1.46 -7.69 -12.65
CA ARG A 244 -0.20 -7.77 -11.88
C ARG A 244 1.06 -7.88 -12.74
N GLN A 245 0.95 -8.42 -13.95
CA GLN A 245 2.09 -8.47 -14.88
C GLN A 245 2.51 -7.09 -15.41
N ARG A 246 1.65 -6.09 -15.23
CA ARG A 246 1.88 -4.70 -15.65
C ARG A 246 2.05 -3.84 -14.42
N ASP A 247 3.29 -3.52 -14.09
CA ASP A 247 3.63 -2.72 -12.92
C ASP A 247 3.47 -1.22 -13.23
N ASP A 248 2.23 -0.75 -13.33
CA ASP A 248 1.89 0.65 -13.64
C ASP A 248 2.39 1.65 -12.55
N VAL A 249 2.89 1.15 -11.41
CA VAL A 249 3.37 1.99 -10.29
C VAL A 249 4.60 2.82 -10.68
N PHE A 250 5.44 2.30 -11.57
CA PHE A 250 6.65 2.97 -12.05
C PHE A 250 6.41 3.82 -13.30
N GLU A 251 5.29 3.61 -14.00
CA GLU A 251 5.04 4.26 -15.30
C GLU A 251 4.88 5.78 -15.12
N GLY A 252 5.75 6.55 -15.80
CA GLY A 252 5.75 8.01 -15.74
C GLY A 252 6.33 8.61 -14.45
N ARG A 253 6.89 7.80 -13.55
CA ARG A 253 7.54 8.27 -12.32
C ARG A 253 8.97 8.70 -12.56
N THR A 254 9.41 9.73 -11.85
CA THR A 254 10.80 10.19 -11.84
C THR A 254 11.46 9.80 -10.52
N ILE A 255 12.50 8.97 -10.59
CA ILE A 255 13.26 8.52 -9.43
C ILE A 255 14.66 9.14 -9.48
N LEU A 256 15.05 9.86 -8.42
CA LEU A 256 16.40 10.36 -8.25
C LEU A 256 17.29 9.25 -7.67
N LEU A 257 18.30 8.83 -8.41
CA LEU A 257 19.30 7.87 -7.98
C LEU A 257 20.61 8.60 -7.67
N ALA A 258 20.94 8.73 -6.39
CA ALA A 258 22.20 9.28 -5.90
C ALA A 258 23.16 8.11 -5.58
N GLU A 259 24.14 7.90 -6.44
CA GLU A 259 25.11 6.78 -6.38
C GLU A 259 26.37 7.19 -7.16
N ASP A 260 27.56 6.97 -6.62
CA ASP A 260 28.83 7.35 -7.25
C ASP A 260 29.43 6.25 -8.13
N ASP A 261 29.14 4.97 -7.84
CA ASP A 261 29.64 3.85 -8.64
C ASP A 261 28.80 3.62 -9.91
N VAL A 262 29.43 3.88 -11.06
CA VAL A 262 28.81 3.72 -12.40
C VAL A 262 28.24 2.31 -12.62
N ARG A 263 28.85 1.27 -12.01
CA ARG A 263 28.37 -0.12 -12.13
C ARG A 263 27.04 -0.30 -11.42
N ASN A 264 26.87 0.31 -10.23
CA ASN A 264 25.62 0.29 -9.48
C ASN A 264 24.56 1.09 -10.22
N ILE A 265 24.89 2.29 -10.71
CA ILE A 265 24.00 3.10 -11.55
C ILE A 265 23.47 2.27 -12.72
N PHE A 266 24.38 1.65 -13.50
CA PHE A 266 24.00 0.84 -14.65
C PHE A 266 23.13 -0.36 -14.27
N ALA A 267 23.48 -1.07 -13.18
CA ALA A 267 22.70 -2.21 -12.71
C ALA A 267 21.28 -1.80 -12.31
N LEU A 268 21.14 -0.70 -11.56
CA LEU A 268 19.83 -0.19 -11.10
C LEU A 268 19.01 0.39 -12.26
N SER A 269 19.64 1.11 -13.20
CA SER A 269 18.96 1.61 -14.40
C SER A 269 18.34 0.48 -15.21
N ARG A 270 19.07 -0.62 -15.42
CA ARG A 270 18.55 -1.80 -16.15
C ARG A 270 17.36 -2.49 -15.48
N VAL A 271 17.16 -2.24 -14.22
CA VAL A 271 16.03 -2.79 -13.45
C VAL A 271 14.85 -1.84 -13.45
N ILE A 272 15.08 -0.56 -13.17
CA ILE A 272 14.04 0.42 -12.89
C ILE A 272 13.43 1.02 -14.17
N GLU A 273 14.28 1.38 -15.18
CA GLU A 273 13.78 2.00 -16.42
C GLU A 273 12.85 1.09 -17.23
N PRO A 274 13.07 -0.24 -17.36
CA PRO A 274 12.14 -1.14 -18.04
C PRO A 274 10.76 -1.24 -17.37
N LEU A 275 10.64 -0.87 -16.08
CA LEU A 275 9.38 -0.79 -15.36
C LEU A 275 8.58 0.47 -15.70
N GLY A 276 9.15 1.41 -16.47
CA GLY A 276 8.49 2.64 -16.94
C GLY A 276 8.85 3.90 -16.17
N ALA A 277 9.76 3.84 -15.19
CA ALA A 277 10.25 5.03 -14.49
C ALA A 277 11.39 5.71 -15.25
N THR A 278 11.51 7.04 -15.09
CA THR A 278 12.66 7.82 -15.53
C THR A 278 13.64 7.99 -14.38
N LEU A 279 14.94 7.75 -14.62
CA LEU A 279 15.97 7.99 -13.64
C LEU A 279 16.63 9.34 -13.86
N GLU A 280 16.69 10.16 -12.79
CA GLU A 280 17.58 11.30 -12.67
C GLU A 280 18.80 10.85 -11.84
N ILE A 281 20.02 11.05 -12.34
CA ILE A 281 21.23 10.51 -11.70
C ILE A 281 22.02 11.64 -11.06
N ALA A 282 22.44 11.45 -9.81
CA ALA A 282 23.35 12.29 -9.08
C ALA A 282 24.54 11.42 -8.57
N ARG A 283 25.77 11.94 -8.63
CA ARG A 283 26.97 11.20 -8.24
C ARG A 283 27.45 11.48 -6.82
N ASN A 284 26.80 12.39 -6.14
CA ASN A 284 27.06 12.76 -4.75
C ASN A 284 25.84 13.48 -4.18
N GLY A 285 25.86 13.72 -2.85
CA GLY A 285 24.75 14.38 -2.17
C GLY A 285 24.50 15.82 -2.63
N ARG A 286 25.52 16.55 -3.08
CA ARG A 286 25.39 17.91 -3.60
C ARG A 286 24.61 17.93 -4.90
N GLU A 287 24.98 17.07 -5.86
CA GLU A 287 24.26 16.92 -7.13
C GLU A 287 22.80 16.49 -6.88
N ALA A 288 22.55 15.63 -5.88
CA ALA A 288 21.21 15.25 -5.51
C ALA A 288 20.35 16.45 -5.03
N LEU A 289 20.91 17.31 -4.20
CA LEU A 289 20.25 18.56 -3.75
C LEU A 289 20.00 19.53 -4.90
N GLU A 290 20.91 19.62 -5.86
CA GLU A 290 20.79 20.45 -7.06
C GLU A 290 19.70 19.90 -8.01
N ALA A 291 19.65 18.57 -8.20
CA ALA A 291 18.61 17.91 -8.98
C ALA A 291 17.22 18.18 -8.41
N LEU A 292 17.06 18.04 -7.09
CA LEU A 292 15.80 18.34 -6.38
C LEU A 292 15.39 19.83 -6.51
N ALA A 293 16.36 20.75 -6.45
CA ALA A 293 16.09 22.17 -6.61
C ALA A 293 15.68 22.54 -8.05
N ARG A 294 16.20 21.82 -9.04
CA ARG A 294 15.92 22.02 -10.46
C ARG A 294 14.61 21.39 -10.92
N ARG A 295 14.25 20.24 -10.35
CA ARG A 295 13.10 19.43 -10.74
C ARG A 295 12.12 19.27 -9.59
N GLY A 296 10.87 19.70 -9.83
CA GLY A 296 9.77 19.53 -8.87
C GLY A 296 8.99 18.22 -9.03
N ASP A 297 9.36 17.38 -10.02
CA ASP A 297 8.64 16.15 -10.41
C ASP A 297 9.32 14.86 -9.95
N ILE A 298 10.23 14.92 -8.98
CA ILE A 298 10.87 13.74 -8.39
C ILE A 298 9.90 13.08 -7.41
N ASP A 299 9.60 11.78 -7.65
CA ASP A 299 8.65 11.01 -6.88
C ASP A 299 9.29 10.20 -5.74
N LEU A 300 10.54 9.80 -5.91
CA LEU A 300 11.28 8.96 -4.97
C LEU A 300 12.78 9.25 -5.07
N VAL A 301 13.50 9.17 -3.96
CA VAL A 301 14.95 9.26 -3.91
C VAL A 301 15.54 7.93 -3.44
N LEU A 302 16.47 7.37 -4.23
CA LEU A 302 17.35 6.29 -3.84
C LEU A 302 18.71 6.93 -3.52
N MET A 303 19.14 6.90 -2.27
CA MET A 303 20.31 7.63 -1.77
C MET A 303 21.38 6.69 -1.24
N ASP A 304 22.50 6.56 -1.92
CA ASP A 304 23.67 5.89 -1.32
C ASP A 304 24.16 6.68 -0.10
N VAL A 305 24.46 5.94 0.96
CA VAL A 305 25.00 6.52 2.19
C VAL A 305 26.46 6.95 1.99
N MET A 306 27.22 6.18 1.21
CA MET A 306 28.67 6.38 1.06
C MET A 306 29.00 6.98 -0.30
N MET A 307 29.01 8.31 -0.37
CA MET A 307 29.38 9.05 -1.59
C MET A 307 30.47 10.09 -1.31
N PRO A 308 31.26 10.47 -2.34
CA PRO A 308 32.26 11.52 -2.23
C PRO A 308 31.62 12.91 -2.07
N GLU A 309 32.37 13.91 -1.69
CA GLU A 309 32.02 15.32 -1.50
C GLU A 309 30.95 15.58 -0.43
N MET A 310 29.76 15.02 -0.58
CA MET A 310 28.68 15.04 0.38
C MET A 310 28.08 13.64 0.47
N ASP A 311 28.17 13.04 1.65
CA ASP A 311 27.59 11.74 1.92
C ASP A 311 26.05 11.76 1.97
N GLY A 312 25.43 10.58 1.86
CA GLY A 312 23.99 10.47 1.79
C GLY A 312 23.28 10.85 3.09
N LEU A 313 23.90 10.63 4.27
CA LEU A 313 23.29 11.03 5.56
C LEU A 313 23.17 12.54 5.65
N THR A 314 24.24 13.25 5.28
CA THR A 314 24.25 14.71 5.20
C THR A 314 23.22 15.21 4.19
N ALA A 315 23.18 14.61 2.98
CA ALA A 315 22.24 15.00 1.95
C ALA A 315 20.76 14.81 2.39
N MET A 316 20.42 13.66 2.99
CA MET A 316 19.08 13.39 3.53
C MET A 316 18.68 14.41 4.59
N SER A 317 19.58 14.74 5.52
CA SER A 317 19.33 15.74 6.56
C SER A 317 19.07 17.13 5.94
N GLU A 318 19.80 17.54 4.89
CA GLU A 318 19.58 18.79 4.17
C GLU A 318 18.26 18.80 3.39
N ILE A 319 17.87 17.67 2.79
CA ILE A 319 16.57 17.52 2.11
C ILE A 319 15.44 17.73 3.12
N ARG A 320 15.50 17.11 4.30
CA ARG A 320 14.44 17.22 5.34
C ARG A 320 14.31 18.58 5.98
N LYS A 321 15.32 19.45 5.90
CA LYS A 321 15.21 20.85 6.32
C LYS A 321 14.32 21.69 5.42
N ARG A 322 14.08 21.23 4.18
CA ARG A 322 13.25 21.94 3.21
C ARG A 322 11.82 21.44 3.27
N THR A 323 10.87 22.30 3.63
CA THR A 323 9.46 21.95 3.81
C THR A 323 8.80 21.37 2.56
N GLU A 324 9.26 21.79 1.37
CA GLU A 324 8.80 21.28 0.08
C GLU A 324 9.09 19.79 -0.15
N PHE A 325 10.14 19.25 0.50
CA PHE A 325 10.54 17.84 0.41
C PHE A 325 10.24 17.03 1.67
N ALA A 326 9.48 17.59 2.62
CA ALA A 326 9.16 16.92 3.88
C ALA A 326 8.47 15.55 3.70
N ARG A 327 7.73 15.38 2.60
CA ARG A 327 7.01 14.14 2.25
C ARG A 327 7.62 13.38 1.07
N LEU A 328 8.76 13.82 0.54
CA LEU A 328 9.42 13.10 -0.55
C LEU A 328 10.03 11.82 0.01
N PRO A 329 9.62 10.63 -0.47
CA PRO A 329 10.17 9.37 0.03
C PRO A 329 11.67 9.26 -0.28
N ILE A 330 12.45 8.84 0.72
CA ILE A 330 13.88 8.60 0.59
C ILE A 330 14.21 7.19 1.08
N ILE A 331 14.74 6.36 0.20
CA ILE A 331 15.26 5.03 0.53
C ILE A 331 16.78 5.10 0.56
N ALA A 332 17.37 4.80 1.72
CA ALA A 332 18.83 4.76 1.86
C ALA A 332 19.42 3.45 1.34
N LEU A 333 20.48 3.54 0.54
CA LEU A 333 21.27 2.40 0.09
C LEU A 333 22.53 2.32 0.99
N THR A 334 22.68 1.27 1.80
CA THR A 334 23.75 1.19 2.81
C THR A 334 24.67 -0.01 2.59
N ALA A 335 25.97 0.16 2.79
CA ALA A 335 26.96 -0.94 2.72
C ALA A 335 26.93 -1.88 3.94
N LYS A 336 26.25 -1.48 5.04
CA LYS A 336 26.26 -2.25 6.30
C LYS A 336 24.82 -2.53 6.75
N ALA A 337 24.56 -3.79 7.11
CA ALA A 337 23.29 -4.26 7.61
C ALA A 337 23.15 -4.23 9.15
N MET A 338 24.01 -3.47 9.85
CA MET A 338 23.96 -3.43 11.32
C MET A 338 22.80 -2.57 11.82
N PRO A 339 22.15 -2.92 12.95
CA PRO A 339 21.06 -2.14 13.52
C PRO A 339 21.39 -0.66 13.75
N SER A 340 22.67 -0.36 14.09
CA SER A 340 23.18 1.00 14.27
C SER A 340 23.19 1.84 12.99
N ASP A 341 23.40 1.22 11.82
CA ASP A 341 23.47 1.94 10.55
C ASP A 341 22.07 2.22 10.01
N ARG A 342 21.13 1.30 10.24
CA ARG A 342 19.69 1.53 10.04
C ARG A 342 19.22 2.77 10.81
N GLN A 343 19.51 2.80 12.10
CA GLN A 343 19.08 3.90 12.98
C GLN A 343 19.61 5.24 12.48
N LYS A 344 20.88 5.31 12.04
CA LYS A 344 21.47 6.52 11.47
C LYS A 344 20.78 6.99 10.18
N CYS A 345 20.39 6.06 9.29
CA CYS A 345 19.66 6.42 8.08
C CYS A 345 18.29 7.04 8.41
N LEU A 346 17.54 6.43 9.34
CA LEU A 346 16.23 6.93 9.76
C LEU A 346 16.37 8.29 10.49
N GLU A 347 17.35 8.46 11.37
CA GLU A 347 17.64 9.74 12.05
C GLU A 347 18.08 10.84 11.08
N ALA A 348 18.75 10.48 9.97
CA ALA A 348 19.09 11.41 8.89
C ALA A 348 17.90 11.78 8.02
N GLY A 349 16.75 11.10 8.16
CA GLY A 349 15.51 11.40 7.46
C GLY A 349 15.17 10.47 6.30
N ALA A 350 15.80 9.29 6.21
CA ALA A 350 15.31 8.24 5.32
C ALA A 350 13.97 7.69 5.82
N ASP A 351 13.08 7.35 4.91
CA ASP A 351 11.83 6.67 5.22
C ASP A 351 12.04 5.15 5.30
N ASP A 352 12.99 4.64 4.50
CA ASP A 352 13.36 3.24 4.54
C ASP A 352 14.82 3.04 4.08
N TYR A 353 15.31 1.79 4.10
CA TYR A 353 16.67 1.47 3.72
C TYR A 353 16.78 0.08 3.09
N ILE A 354 17.85 -0.12 2.30
CA ILE A 354 18.24 -1.42 1.76
C ILE A 354 19.75 -1.59 1.86
N SER A 355 20.21 -2.78 2.27
CA SER A 355 21.63 -3.08 2.37
C SER A 355 22.23 -3.55 1.03
N LYS A 356 23.46 -3.13 0.74
CA LYS A 356 24.27 -3.65 -0.36
C LYS A 356 24.89 -5.03 0.06
N PRO A 357 24.98 -6.02 -0.84
CA PRO A 357 24.59 -5.98 -2.24
C PRO A 357 23.06 -5.89 -2.40
N ILE A 358 22.62 -5.02 -3.32
CA ILE A 358 21.22 -4.74 -3.52
C ILE A 358 20.53 -5.95 -4.15
N ASP A 359 19.58 -6.52 -3.42
CA ASP A 359 18.63 -7.48 -3.96
C ASP A 359 17.58 -6.73 -4.79
N VAL A 360 17.52 -7.06 -6.07
CA VAL A 360 16.68 -6.36 -7.06
C VAL A 360 15.21 -6.46 -6.73
N ASP A 361 14.73 -7.65 -6.33
CA ASP A 361 13.32 -7.88 -6.03
C ASP A 361 12.91 -7.09 -4.77
N LYS A 362 13.80 -7.04 -3.79
CA LYS A 362 13.61 -6.21 -2.58
C LYS A 362 13.54 -4.73 -2.90
N LEU A 363 14.46 -4.23 -3.75
CA LEU A 363 14.47 -2.83 -4.14
C LEU A 363 13.19 -2.44 -4.88
N VAL A 364 12.79 -3.25 -5.87
CA VAL A 364 11.57 -3.01 -6.65
C VAL A 364 10.34 -2.99 -5.73
N SER A 365 10.23 -3.96 -4.81
CA SER A 365 9.13 -4.00 -3.84
C SER A 365 9.13 -2.77 -2.92
N LEU A 366 10.30 -2.34 -2.46
CA LEU A 366 10.43 -1.15 -1.62
C LEU A 366 10.04 0.13 -2.37
N CYS A 367 10.48 0.27 -3.62
CA CYS A 367 10.07 1.38 -4.48
C CYS A 367 8.53 1.40 -4.69
N ARG A 368 7.89 0.23 -4.91
CA ARG A 368 6.42 0.14 -5.02
C ARG A 368 5.70 0.65 -3.78
N VAL A 369 6.19 0.27 -2.60
CA VAL A 369 5.63 0.74 -1.31
C VAL A 369 5.56 2.25 -1.28
N TRP A 370 6.66 2.92 -1.63
CA TRP A 370 6.79 4.35 -1.46
C TRP A 370 6.26 5.18 -2.65
N LEU A 371 6.26 4.63 -3.88
CA LEU A 371 5.66 5.28 -5.06
C LEU A 371 4.12 5.26 -5.05
N ARG A 372 3.48 4.28 -4.41
CA ARG A 372 2.01 4.24 -4.27
C ARG A 372 1.43 5.33 -3.38
N GLN A 373 2.25 6.03 -2.62
CA GLN A 373 1.83 7.07 -1.68
C GLN A 373 1.71 8.47 -2.30
N ARG A 374 2.18 8.66 -3.51
CA ARG A 374 2.16 9.93 -4.23
C ARG A 374 1.12 9.99 -5.33
#